data_2ee0e58dc78e6986a42b2f3b8cf76e6f
#
_entry.id   2ee0e58dc78e6986a42b2f3b8cf76e6f
#
_cell.length_a   1.000
_cell.length_b   1.000
_cell.length_c   1.000
_cell.angle_alpha   90.00
_cell.angle_beta   90.00
_cell.angle_gamma   90.00
#
_symmetry.space_group_name_H-M   'P 1'
#
loop_
_entity.id
_entity.type
_entity.pdbx_description
1 polymer ?
#
loop_
_entity_poly.entity_id
_entity_poly.type
_entity_poly.pdbx_seq_one_letter_code
_entity_poly.pdbx_strand_id
1 'polypeptide(L)'
;MKHPIGFCVQGSAPEAVPAPAAPAETAAVPSVVRVFFPERGQAYSYYNDRFDLHDGDLVYVSGKLARQRGQVVAVDYNFRIRLADYERVIGAADRNVRGTFYALGAHLVTLEPNVLPFRQVRGWFLPPEADGEYAVGHGPGPVYALEQLSIPAGVAEKGHTYYMENRVIYLSVDGTTGRAIVSGTVPYEITFTYADGSVSALTCTCYETGLCKHGAAVLLQLRETLEKIHEHWPDALAEDGYFAAVSKSAFSFFTTSSSKPASITLT
;
A
#
# COMPACT_ATOMS: atom_id res chain seq x y z
N MET A 1 41.76 -58.24 2.27
CA MET A 1 40.81 -57.63 3.17
C MET A 1 41.06 -56.09 3.14
N LYS A 2 40.18 -55.31 2.55
CA LYS A 2 40.32 -53.85 2.49
C LYS A 2 39.30 -53.26 3.44
N HIS A 3 39.74 -52.50 4.44
CA HIS A 3 38.89 -51.80 5.38
C HIS A 3 38.54 -50.38 4.77
N PRO A 4 37.27 -49.98 4.71
CA PRO A 4 36.92 -48.62 4.33
C PRO A 4 37.08 -47.70 5.55
N ILE A 5 37.83 -46.63 5.37
CA ILE A 5 37.94 -45.50 6.32
C ILE A 5 36.76 -44.57 6.08
N GLY A 6 35.82 -44.55 7.03
CA GLY A 6 34.70 -43.60 7.03
C GLY A 6 35.14 -42.27 7.66
N PHE A 7 35.12 -41.19 6.88
CA PHE A 7 35.19 -39.80 7.42
C PHE A 7 33.81 -39.36 7.85
N CYS A 8 33.62 -39.16 9.15
CA CYS A 8 32.46 -38.48 9.71
C CYS A 8 32.71 -36.96 9.62
N VAL A 9 32.07 -36.30 8.68
CA VAL A 9 32.03 -34.83 8.65
C VAL A 9 30.92 -34.41 9.60
N GLN A 10 31.28 -33.91 10.78
CA GLN A 10 30.33 -33.15 11.62
C GLN A 10 30.02 -31.85 10.93
N GLY A 11 28.86 -31.77 10.26
CA GLY A 11 28.29 -30.56 9.80
C GLY A 11 27.77 -29.76 10.99
N SER A 12 28.44 -28.68 11.35
CA SER A 12 27.88 -27.66 12.21
C SER A 12 26.65 -27.10 11.54
N ALA A 13 25.52 -27.08 12.23
CA ALA A 13 24.32 -26.42 11.78
C ALA A 13 24.64 -24.93 11.50
N PRO A 14 24.13 -24.34 10.42
CA PRO A 14 24.31 -22.92 10.19
C PRO A 14 23.66 -22.14 11.34
N GLU A 15 24.49 -21.35 12.00
CA GLU A 15 24.06 -20.39 13.03
C GLU A 15 23.03 -19.45 12.42
N ALA A 16 21.82 -19.46 12.98
CA ALA A 16 20.74 -18.59 12.52
C ALA A 16 21.20 -17.13 12.64
N VAL A 17 21.38 -16.47 11.50
CA VAL A 17 21.63 -15.03 11.46
C VAL A 17 20.40 -14.37 12.07
N PRO A 18 20.53 -13.59 13.16
CA PRO A 18 19.40 -12.90 13.76
C PRO A 18 18.81 -11.95 12.71
N ALA A 19 17.48 -12.01 12.53
CA ALA A 19 16.77 -11.07 11.69
C ALA A 19 17.18 -9.65 12.07
N PRO A 20 17.39 -8.74 11.08
CA PRO A 20 17.75 -7.36 11.38
C PRO A 20 16.67 -6.78 12.29
N ALA A 21 17.08 -6.31 13.46
CA ALA A 21 16.20 -5.64 14.40
C ALA A 21 15.49 -4.51 13.66
N ALA A 22 14.17 -4.41 13.83
CA ALA A 22 13.41 -3.27 13.34
C ALA A 22 14.14 -1.99 13.76
N PRO A 23 14.27 -0.98 12.87
CA PRO A 23 14.94 0.25 13.23
C PRO A 23 14.26 0.81 14.47
N ALA A 24 15.06 1.05 15.52
CA ALA A 24 14.59 1.67 16.75
C ALA A 24 13.88 2.97 16.35
N GLU A 25 12.61 3.13 16.69
CA GLU A 25 11.87 4.37 16.55
C GLU A 25 12.67 5.43 17.33
N THR A 26 13.41 6.24 16.61
CA THR A 26 14.06 7.41 17.19
C THR A 26 12.92 8.28 17.68
N ALA A 27 12.83 8.49 19.00
CA ALA A 27 11.76 9.29 19.60
C ALA A 27 11.72 10.65 18.88
N ALA A 28 10.60 10.95 18.24
CA ALA A 28 10.45 12.18 17.48
C ALA A 28 10.65 13.39 18.41
N VAL A 29 11.47 14.33 17.99
CA VAL A 29 11.64 15.59 18.72
C VAL A 29 10.41 16.45 18.47
N PRO A 30 9.70 16.91 19.54
CA PRO A 30 8.53 17.75 19.36
C PRO A 30 8.84 18.99 18.52
N SER A 31 7.96 19.30 17.58
CA SER A 31 8.14 20.42 16.64
C SER A 31 6.80 21.07 16.29
N VAL A 32 6.86 22.31 15.81
CA VAL A 32 5.76 22.95 15.09
C VAL A 32 6.10 22.95 13.62
N VAL A 33 5.21 22.37 12.81
CA VAL A 33 5.41 22.25 11.37
C VAL A 33 4.42 23.13 10.61
N ARG A 34 4.89 23.78 9.54
CA ARG A 34 4.03 24.45 8.58
C ARG A 34 3.73 23.48 7.45
N VAL A 35 2.45 23.22 7.23
CA VAL A 35 1.96 22.27 6.23
C VAL A 35 1.17 23.02 5.16
N PHE A 36 1.62 22.95 3.92
CA PHE A 36 0.97 23.52 2.76
C PHE A 36 -0.04 22.55 2.17
N PHE A 37 -1.25 23.03 1.89
CA PHE A 37 -2.32 22.26 1.26
C PHE A 37 -2.55 22.80 -0.15
N PRO A 38 -2.17 22.06 -1.21
CA PRO A 38 -2.27 22.52 -2.59
C PRO A 38 -3.69 22.92 -3.01
N GLU A 39 -4.69 22.15 -2.58
CA GLU A 39 -6.10 22.42 -2.90
C GLU A 39 -6.61 23.75 -2.32
N ARG A 40 -5.95 24.29 -1.31
CA ARG A 40 -6.31 25.55 -0.67
C ARG A 40 -5.34 26.70 -0.99
N GLY A 41 -4.17 26.37 -1.54
CA GLY A 41 -3.11 27.35 -1.79
C GLY A 41 -2.55 28.01 -0.53
N GLN A 42 -2.70 27.39 0.65
CA GLN A 42 -2.35 27.97 1.95
C GLN A 42 -1.59 26.97 2.83
N ALA A 43 -0.75 27.52 3.71
CA ALA A 43 -0.03 26.75 4.72
C ALA A 43 -0.53 27.11 6.13
N TYR A 44 -0.66 26.08 6.97
CA TYR A 44 -1.08 26.20 8.37
C TYR A 44 -0.08 25.55 9.29
N SER A 45 -0.07 25.95 10.58
CA SER A 45 0.84 25.40 11.58
C SER A 45 0.17 24.29 12.39
N TYR A 46 0.91 23.19 12.60
CA TYR A 46 0.46 22.01 13.34
C TYR A 46 1.52 21.60 14.35
N TYR A 47 1.09 21.02 15.47
CA TYR A 47 1.99 20.41 16.43
C TYR A 47 2.33 18.97 16.01
N ASN A 48 3.60 18.63 16.10
CA ASN A 48 4.11 17.28 15.81
C ASN A 48 4.92 16.79 17.01
N ASP A 49 4.56 15.62 17.52
CA ASP A 49 5.23 14.91 18.62
C ASP A 49 5.49 13.42 18.31
N ARG A 50 5.24 13.01 17.04
CA ARG A 50 5.26 11.59 16.65
C ARG A 50 6.19 11.25 15.52
N PHE A 51 6.49 12.21 14.66
CA PHE A 51 7.19 11.94 13.40
C PHE A 51 8.45 12.77 13.30
N ASP A 52 9.53 12.16 12.77
CA ASP A 52 10.73 12.90 12.36
C ASP A 52 10.47 13.50 10.97
N LEU A 53 10.02 14.78 10.96
CA LEU A 53 9.55 15.46 9.77
C LEU A 53 10.58 16.41 9.19
N HIS A 54 10.64 16.44 7.87
CA HIS A 54 11.51 17.29 7.09
C HIS A 54 10.72 18.07 6.03
N ASP A 55 11.32 19.13 5.50
CA ASP A 55 10.75 19.86 4.37
C ASP A 55 10.50 18.92 3.18
N GLY A 56 9.31 19.03 2.58
CA GLY A 56 8.85 18.16 1.51
C GLY A 56 8.10 16.90 1.96
N ASP A 57 8.08 16.55 3.25
CA ASP A 57 7.34 15.39 3.73
C ASP A 57 5.83 15.56 3.56
N LEU A 58 5.16 14.46 3.20
CA LEU A 58 3.71 14.43 3.04
C LEU A 58 3.07 13.95 4.33
N VAL A 59 2.11 14.72 4.82
CA VAL A 59 1.49 14.46 6.13
C VAL A 59 -0.03 14.58 6.10
N TYR A 60 -0.65 13.94 7.06
CA TYR A 60 -2.05 14.11 7.43
C TYR A 60 -2.14 14.77 8.80
N VAL A 61 -3.16 15.58 9.00
CA VAL A 61 -3.35 16.38 10.21
C VAL A 61 -4.71 16.10 10.84
N SER A 62 -4.90 16.42 12.12
CA SER A 62 -6.21 16.40 12.75
C SER A 62 -7.08 17.59 12.34
N GLY A 63 -8.33 17.59 12.77
CA GLY A 63 -9.26 18.71 12.62
C GLY A 63 -9.86 18.83 11.21
N LYS A 64 -10.13 20.05 10.77
CA LYS A 64 -10.90 20.32 9.54
C LYS A 64 -10.25 19.83 8.25
N LEU A 65 -8.94 19.60 8.25
CA LEU A 65 -8.17 19.14 7.10
C LEU A 65 -7.72 17.67 7.23
N ALA A 66 -8.30 16.91 8.13
CA ALA A 66 -7.90 15.53 8.46
C ALA A 66 -7.88 14.58 7.26
N ARG A 67 -8.70 14.82 6.23
CA ARG A 67 -8.78 13.99 5.02
C ARG A 67 -7.92 14.50 3.86
N GLN A 68 -7.26 15.66 4.05
CA GLN A 68 -6.41 16.27 3.03
C GLN A 68 -4.95 15.99 3.35
N ARG A 69 -4.21 15.56 2.36
CA ARG A 69 -2.76 15.41 2.46
C ARG A 69 -2.12 16.77 2.23
N GLY A 70 -1.26 17.18 3.16
CA GLY A 70 -0.44 18.38 3.04
C GLY A 70 1.03 18.04 2.88
N GLN A 71 1.82 19.05 2.51
CA GLN A 71 3.27 18.98 2.40
C GLN A 71 3.90 19.88 3.46
N VAL A 72 4.84 19.35 4.22
CA VAL A 72 5.67 20.12 5.16
C VAL A 72 6.51 21.12 4.37
N VAL A 73 6.48 22.39 4.75
CA VAL A 73 7.25 23.47 4.13
C VAL A 73 8.17 24.19 5.13
N ALA A 74 8.06 23.88 6.39
CA ALA A 74 9.00 24.32 7.44
C ALA A 74 8.83 23.48 8.70
N VAL A 75 9.91 23.27 9.44
CA VAL A 75 9.92 22.61 10.75
C VAL A 75 10.61 23.55 11.75
N ASP A 76 9.95 23.82 12.87
CA ASP A 76 10.50 24.65 13.95
C ASP A 76 10.55 23.84 15.26
N TYR A 77 11.74 23.74 15.82
CA TYR A 77 12.00 23.07 17.09
C TYR A 77 12.05 24.04 18.29
N ASN A 78 12.10 25.36 18.02
CA ASN A 78 12.19 26.40 19.06
C ASN A 78 10.86 27.13 19.19
N PHE A 79 9.90 26.54 19.89
CA PHE A 79 8.56 27.07 19.98
C PHE A 79 8.05 27.14 21.43
N ARG A 80 7.09 28.05 21.66
CA ARG A 80 6.28 28.10 22.88
C ARG A 80 4.81 28.30 22.48
N ILE A 81 4.03 27.25 22.56
CA ILE A 81 2.63 27.21 22.15
C ILE A 81 1.73 26.75 23.30
N ARG A 82 0.45 27.05 23.16
CA ARG A 82 -0.60 26.45 23.99
C ARG A 82 -1.17 25.27 23.18
N LEU A 83 -0.94 24.04 23.63
CA LEU A 83 -1.29 22.81 22.88
C LEU A 83 -2.77 22.72 22.51
N ALA A 84 -3.68 23.31 23.30
CA ALA A 84 -5.11 23.34 23.02
C ALA A 84 -5.49 24.17 21.77
N ASP A 85 -4.59 25.04 21.32
CA ASP A 85 -4.83 25.93 20.18
C ASP A 85 -4.30 25.33 18.86
N TYR A 86 -3.67 24.14 18.92
CA TYR A 86 -3.02 23.50 17.78
C TYR A 86 -3.61 22.13 17.46
N GLU A 87 -3.98 21.96 16.21
CA GLU A 87 -4.21 20.64 15.64
C GLU A 87 -2.86 19.90 15.46
N ARG A 88 -2.92 18.57 15.36
CA ARG A 88 -1.72 17.72 15.35
C ARG A 88 -1.48 17.08 14.00
N VAL A 89 -0.23 16.75 13.72
CA VAL A 89 0.11 15.77 12.69
C VAL A 89 -0.27 14.37 13.19
N ILE A 90 -1.10 13.67 12.41
CA ILE A 90 -1.63 12.34 12.77
C ILE A 90 -1.04 11.22 11.91
N GLY A 91 -0.41 11.55 10.79
CA GLY A 91 0.23 10.59 9.90
C GLY A 91 1.26 11.24 9.01
N ALA A 92 2.29 10.48 8.67
CA ALA A 92 3.29 10.83 7.67
C ALA A 92 3.35 9.71 6.62
N ALA A 93 3.41 10.09 5.34
CA ALA A 93 3.51 9.13 4.25
C ALA A 93 4.96 8.62 4.15
N ASP A 94 5.18 7.35 4.45
CA ASP A 94 6.46 6.70 4.17
C ASP A 94 6.60 6.45 2.67
N ARG A 95 7.55 7.16 2.05
CA ARG A 95 7.85 7.12 0.62
C ARG A 95 9.14 6.36 0.29
N ASN A 96 9.75 5.75 1.30
CA ASN A 96 11.01 5.05 1.15
C ASN A 96 10.75 3.62 0.67
N VAL A 97 10.92 3.39 -0.61
CA VAL A 97 10.72 2.07 -1.25
C VAL A 97 12.07 1.52 -1.68
N ARG A 98 12.32 0.25 -1.35
CA ARG A 98 13.53 -0.47 -1.73
C ARG A 98 13.17 -1.88 -2.13
N GLY A 99 13.61 -2.33 -3.30
CA GLY A 99 13.39 -3.69 -3.77
C GLY A 99 13.37 -3.79 -5.29
N THR A 100 13.04 -4.99 -5.77
CA THR A 100 12.98 -5.30 -7.19
C THR A 100 11.57 -5.13 -7.71
N PHE A 101 11.44 -4.46 -8.85
CA PHE A 101 10.18 -4.25 -9.54
C PHE A 101 10.26 -4.70 -10.98
N TYR A 102 9.17 -5.27 -11.46
CA TYR A 102 8.96 -5.69 -12.84
C TYR A 102 7.93 -4.78 -13.50
N ALA A 103 8.21 -4.35 -14.73
CA ALA A 103 7.29 -3.49 -15.46
C ALA A 103 6.19 -4.33 -16.11
N LEU A 104 4.95 -4.18 -15.68
CA LEU A 104 3.80 -4.92 -16.18
C LEU A 104 2.70 -3.95 -16.65
N GLY A 105 2.67 -3.66 -17.95
CA GLY A 105 1.73 -2.69 -18.51
C GLY A 105 1.85 -1.31 -17.85
N ALA A 106 0.76 -0.82 -17.27
CA ALA A 106 0.70 0.45 -16.56
C ALA A 106 1.18 0.37 -15.09
N HIS A 107 1.52 -0.83 -14.60
CA HIS A 107 1.92 -1.07 -13.22
C HIS A 107 3.39 -1.47 -13.10
N LEU A 108 3.94 -1.28 -11.92
CA LEU A 108 5.14 -1.92 -11.41
C LEU A 108 4.71 -3.00 -10.43
N VAL A 109 5.25 -4.20 -10.58
CA VAL A 109 4.93 -5.35 -9.73
C VAL A 109 6.18 -5.78 -8.97
N THR A 110 6.04 -6.07 -7.70
CA THR A 110 7.04 -6.77 -6.87
C THR A 110 6.47 -8.08 -6.38
N LEU A 111 7.33 -9.10 -6.35
CA LEU A 111 7.04 -10.43 -5.81
C LEU A 111 7.71 -10.63 -4.45
N GLU A 112 8.45 -9.63 -3.98
CA GLU A 112 9.14 -9.66 -2.69
C GLU A 112 8.20 -9.16 -1.58
N PRO A 113 7.89 -9.98 -0.57
CA PRO A 113 7.14 -9.54 0.60
C PRO A 113 7.80 -8.32 1.27
N ASN A 114 6.99 -7.41 1.81
CA ASN A 114 7.43 -6.20 2.53
C ASN A 114 8.12 -5.10 1.70
N VAL A 115 8.34 -5.27 0.39
CA VAL A 115 8.90 -4.21 -0.47
C VAL A 115 7.88 -3.09 -0.68
N LEU A 116 6.61 -3.45 -0.83
CA LEU A 116 5.53 -2.49 -1.03
C LEU A 116 4.28 -2.88 -0.21
N PRO A 117 4.35 -2.89 1.12
CA PRO A 117 3.24 -3.32 1.95
C PRO A 117 2.06 -2.36 1.84
N PHE A 118 0.84 -2.91 1.89
CA PHE A 118 -0.40 -2.14 1.77
C PHE A 118 -0.46 -0.94 2.72
N ARG A 119 -0.04 -1.09 3.98
CA ARG A 119 -0.05 -0.01 4.97
C ARG A 119 0.76 1.21 4.52
N GLN A 120 1.92 1.00 3.90
CA GLN A 120 2.76 2.07 3.38
C GLN A 120 2.07 2.79 2.23
N VAL A 121 1.59 2.05 1.23
CA VAL A 121 0.92 2.63 0.05
C VAL A 121 -0.40 3.29 0.42
N ARG A 122 -1.15 2.70 1.35
CA ARG A 122 -2.37 3.32 1.88
C ARG A 122 -2.08 4.73 2.43
N GLY A 123 -0.98 4.88 3.19
CA GLY A 123 -0.54 6.17 3.72
C GLY A 123 -0.18 7.22 2.65
N TRP A 124 0.04 6.82 1.40
CA TRP A 124 0.23 7.78 0.32
C TRP A 124 -1.07 8.46 -0.10
N PHE A 125 -2.20 7.78 0.04
CA PHE A 125 -3.50 8.20 -0.50
C PHE A 125 -4.54 8.51 0.55
N LEU A 126 -4.46 7.88 1.71
CA LEU A 126 -5.49 7.91 2.74
C LEU A 126 -4.88 8.28 4.10
N PRO A 127 -5.59 9.06 4.94
CA PRO A 127 -5.17 9.33 6.30
C PRO A 127 -5.12 8.03 7.12
N PRO A 128 -4.44 8.03 8.28
CA PRO A 128 -4.56 6.95 9.24
C PRO A 128 -6.03 6.69 9.59
N GLU A 129 -6.38 5.44 9.79
CA GLU A 129 -7.73 5.09 10.25
C GLU A 129 -7.95 5.61 11.66
N ALA A 130 -9.10 6.24 11.88
CA ALA A 130 -9.57 6.53 13.22
C ALA A 130 -10.27 5.29 13.80
N ASP A 131 -10.11 5.06 15.09
CA ASP A 131 -10.79 3.97 15.79
C ASP A 131 -12.32 4.07 15.57
N GLY A 132 -12.93 2.97 15.10
CA GLY A 132 -14.37 2.90 14.86
C GLY A 132 -14.85 3.57 13.57
N GLU A 133 -13.95 4.00 12.66
CA GLU A 133 -14.34 4.63 11.39
C GLU A 133 -15.02 3.64 10.43
N TYR A 134 -14.67 2.36 10.49
CA TYR A 134 -15.26 1.32 9.65
C TYR A 134 -15.86 0.18 10.46
N ALA A 135 -17.07 -0.22 10.09
CA ALA A 135 -17.64 -1.49 10.49
C ALA A 135 -17.51 -2.47 9.32
N VAL A 136 -16.83 -3.58 9.53
CA VAL A 136 -16.66 -4.62 8.51
C VAL A 136 -17.54 -5.80 8.84
N GLY A 137 -18.46 -6.16 7.93
CA GLY A 137 -19.29 -7.35 8.03
C GLY A 137 -18.67 -8.52 7.26
N HIS A 138 -18.63 -9.69 7.88
CA HIS A 138 -18.14 -10.94 7.27
C HIS A 138 -19.33 -11.92 7.10
N GLY A 139 -20.26 -11.59 6.19
CA GLY A 139 -21.38 -12.48 5.83
C GLY A 139 -21.05 -13.30 4.57
N PRO A 140 -21.89 -14.33 4.28
CA PRO A 140 -21.82 -15.03 3.01
C PRO A 140 -22.09 -14.03 1.88
N GLY A 141 -21.17 -13.92 0.94
CA GLY A 141 -21.25 -13.03 -0.22
C GLY A 141 -21.02 -13.76 -1.53
N PRO A 142 -21.18 -13.10 -2.66
CA PRO A 142 -20.89 -13.68 -3.97
C PRO A 142 -19.42 -14.09 -4.08
N VAL A 143 -19.19 -15.17 -4.83
CA VAL A 143 -17.86 -15.65 -5.21
C VAL A 143 -17.68 -15.36 -6.70
N TYR A 144 -16.52 -14.78 -7.06
CA TYR A 144 -16.17 -14.42 -8.42
C TYR A 144 -15.01 -15.29 -8.90
N ALA A 145 -15.30 -16.30 -9.74
CA ALA A 145 -14.28 -17.09 -10.41
C ALA A 145 -13.59 -16.22 -11.48
N LEU A 146 -12.27 -16.02 -11.39
CA LEU A 146 -11.55 -15.10 -12.27
C LEU A 146 -11.50 -15.60 -13.72
N GLU A 147 -11.43 -16.92 -13.96
CA GLU A 147 -11.42 -17.50 -15.30
C GLU A 147 -12.74 -17.27 -16.04
N GLN A 148 -13.87 -17.32 -15.31
CA GLN A 148 -15.21 -17.14 -15.84
C GLN A 148 -15.90 -15.95 -15.18
N LEU A 149 -15.22 -14.81 -15.16
CA LEU A 149 -15.66 -13.62 -14.45
C LEU A 149 -17.00 -13.11 -15.01
N SER A 150 -18.04 -13.24 -14.19
CA SER A 150 -19.37 -12.73 -14.49
C SER A 150 -19.64 -11.49 -13.65
N ILE A 151 -19.74 -10.34 -14.31
CA ILE A 151 -20.06 -9.05 -13.69
C ILE A 151 -21.45 -8.60 -14.18
N PRO A 152 -22.34 -8.14 -13.27
CA PRO A 152 -23.65 -7.63 -13.68
C PRO A 152 -23.51 -6.50 -14.70
N ALA A 153 -24.31 -6.49 -15.78
CA ALA A 153 -24.18 -5.60 -16.92
C ALA A 153 -24.10 -4.09 -16.53
N GLY A 154 -24.93 -3.65 -15.57
CA GLY A 154 -24.93 -2.25 -15.10
C GLY A 154 -23.65 -1.80 -14.37
N VAL A 155 -22.86 -2.76 -13.88
CA VAL A 155 -21.57 -2.52 -13.20
C VAL A 155 -20.39 -2.77 -14.14
N ALA A 156 -20.56 -3.73 -15.06
CA ALA A 156 -19.49 -4.18 -15.96
C ALA A 156 -18.90 -3.03 -16.81
N GLU A 157 -19.75 -2.24 -17.45
CA GLU A 157 -19.31 -1.12 -18.30
C GLU A 157 -18.51 -0.07 -17.50
N LYS A 158 -19.03 0.35 -16.34
CA LYS A 158 -18.37 1.32 -15.46
C LYS A 158 -17.10 0.76 -14.86
N GLY A 159 -17.10 -0.51 -14.46
CA GLY A 159 -15.93 -1.20 -13.93
C GLY A 159 -14.83 -1.35 -14.99
N HIS A 160 -15.23 -1.71 -16.22
CA HIS A 160 -14.29 -1.80 -17.35
C HIS A 160 -13.68 -0.42 -17.69
N THR A 161 -14.46 0.67 -17.65
CA THR A 161 -13.94 2.03 -17.84
C THR A 161 -12.87 2.35 -16.79
N TYR A 162 -13.13 2.07 -15.51
CA TYR A 162 -12.17 2.29 -14.43
C TYR A 162 -10.88 1.47 -14.59
N TYR A 163 -11.03 0.22 -15.04
CA TYR A 163 -9.89 -0.65 -15.36
C TYR A 163 -9.08 -0.10 -16.55
N MET A 164 -9.71 0.26 -17.65
CA MET A 164 -9.04 0.80 -18.84
C MET A 164 -8.34 2.15 -18.59
N GLU A 165 -8.88 2.96 -17.68
CA GLU A 165 -8.28 4.22 -17.25
C GLU A 165 -7.15 4.03 -16.20
N ASN A 166 -6.76 2.80 -15.90
CA ASN A 166 -5.75 2.45 -14.88
C ASN A 166 -6.04 3.06 -13.50
N ARG A 167 -7.31 3.10 -13.10
CA ARG A 167 -7.73 3.67 -11.82
C ARG A 167 -7.46 2.76 -10.63
N VAL A 168 -7.12 1.49 -10.84
CA VAL A 168 -6.60 0.61 -9.78
C VAL A 168 -5.14 0.99 -9.57
N ILE A 169 -4.90 1.87 -8.59
CA ILE A 169 -3.57 2.45 -8.34
C ILE A 169 -2.68 1.57 -7.49
N TYR A 170 -3.27 0.66 -6.73
CA TYR A 170 -2.57 -0.37 -5.97
C TYR A 170 -3.41 -1.63 -5.90
N LEU A 171 -2.76 -2.78 -5.97
CA LEU A 171 -3.35 -4.10 -5.82
C LEU A 171 -2.30 -5.04 -5.21
N SER A 172 -2.68 -5.80 -4.21
CA SER A 172 -1.82 -6.85 -3.63
C SER A 172 -2.63 -8.08 -3.24
N VAL A 173 -1.93 -9.20 -3.24
CA VAL A 173 -2.36 -10.44 -2.59
C VAL A 173 -1.21 -10.87 -1.68
N ASP A 174 -1.56 -11.25 -0.45
CA ASP A 174 -0.66 -11.77 0.57
C ASP A 174 -1.32 -13.01 1.18
N GLY A 175 -0.85 -14.19 0.80
CA GLY A 175 -1.55 -15.43 1.03
C GLY A 175 -2.96 -15.41 0.45
N THR A 176 -3.98 -15.41 1.30
CA THR A 176 -5.39 -15.29 0.87
C THR A 176 -5.95 -13.86 0.98
N THR A 177 -5.20 -12.94 1.54
CA THR A 177 -5.67 -11.57 1.77
C THR A 177 -5.39 -10.68 0.58
N GLY A 178 -6.45 -10.22 -0.09
CA GLY A 178 -6.35 -9.26 -1.18
C GLY A 178 -6.68 -7.84 -0.72
N ARG A 179 -5.93 -6.85 -1.21
CA ARG A 179 -6.15 -5.43 -0.93
C ARG A 179 -5.92 -4.59 -2.18
N ALA A 180 -6.74 -3.56 -2.36
CA ALA A 180 -6.56 -2.63 -3.46
C ALA A 180 -6.95 -1.21 -3.08
N ILE A 181 -6.40 -0.25 -3.82
CA ILE A 181 -6.80 1.17 -3.77
C ILE A 181 -7.20 1.59 -5.18
N VAL A 182 -8.39 2.14 -5.30
CA VAL A 182 -8.94 2.61 -6.57
C VAL A 182 -9.13 4.13 -6.52
N SER A 183 -8.59 4.82 -7.51
CA SER A 183 -8.76 6.26 -7.69
C SER A 183 -10.16 6.57 -8.22
N GLY A 184 -10.87 7.48 -7.55
CA GLY A 184 -12.17 8.00 -7.97
C GLY A 184 -12.31 9.45 -7.54
N THR A 185 -13.48 9.88 -7.10
CA THR A 185 -13.69 11.22 -6.49
C THR A 185 -12.79 11.38 -5.26
N VAL A 186 -12.64 10.31 -4.50
CA VAL A 186 -11.65 10.10 -3.44
C VAL A 186 -11.01 8.73 -3.68
N PRO A 187 -9.87 8.41 -3.08
CA PRO A 187 -9.36 7.04 -3.08
C PRO A 187 -10.31 6.10 -2.32
N TYR A 188 -10.63 4.96 -2.93
CA TYR A 188 -11.45 3.90 -2.33
C TYR A 188 -10.60 2.70 -1.99
N GLU A 189 -10.78 2.18 -0.80
CA GLU A 189 -10.11 0.98 -0.32
C GLU A 189 -11.00 -0.25 -0.56
N ILE A 190 -10.40 -1.30 -1.09
CA ILE A 190 -11.06 -2.58 -1.35
C ILE A 190 -10.30 -3.68 -0.62
N THR A 191 -11.03 -4.56 0.05
CA THR A 191 -10.48 -5.79 0.61
C THR A 191 -11.24 -6.99 0.06
N PHE A 192 -10.56 -8.12 -0.07
CA PHE A 192 -11.15 -9.37 -0.55
C PHE A 192 -10.33 -10.57 -0.08
N THR A 193 -10.94 -11.75 -0.16
CA THR A 193 -10.24 -13.02 0.00
C THR A 193 -10.00 -13.62 -1.38
N TYR A 194 -8.77 -14.01 -1.69
CA TYR A 194 -8.38 -14.71 -2.90
C TYR A 194 -7.97 -16.15 -2.56
N ALA A 195 -8.61 -17.12 -3.14
CA ALA A 195 -8.27 -18.53 -3.00
C ALA A 195 -8.74 -19.32 -4.24
N ASP A 196 -7.94 -20.25 -4.69
CA ASP A 196 -8.28 -21.21 -5.75
C ASP A 196 -8.85 -20.54 -7.02
N GLY A 197 -8.20 -19.45 -7.47
CA GLY A 197 -8.63 -18.70 -8.66
C GLY A 197 -9.93 -17.90 -8.49
N SER A 198 -10.41 -17.76 -7.26
CA SER A 198 -11.68 -17.10 -6.96
C SER A 198 -11.53 -16.00 -5.92
N VAL A 199 -12.35 -14.97 -6.04
CA VAL A 199 -12.45 -13.84 -5.11
C VAL A 199 -13.77 -13.94 -4.35
N SER A 200 -13.69 -13.84 -3.02
CA SER A 200 -14.84 -13.77 -2.11
C SER A 200 -14.66 -12.66 -1.08
N ALA A 201 -15.70 -12.42 -0.26
CA ALA A 201 -15.69 -11.40 0.79
C ALA A 201 -15.21 -10.01 0.31
N LEU A 202 -15.50 -9.65 -0.94
CA LEU A 202 -15.10 -8.39 -1.53
C LEU A 202 -15.88 -7.23 -0.91
N THR A 203 -15.18 -6.28 -0.33
CA THR A 203 -15.74 -5.05 0.26
C THR A 203 -15.14 -3.81 -0.38
N CYS A 204 -15.85 -2.70 -0.36
CA CYS A 204 -15.39 -1.40 -0.86
C CYS A 204 -15.87 -0.29 0.07
N THR A 205 -15.03 0.71 0.33
CA THR A 205 -15.40 1.88 1.15
C THR A 205 -16.33 2.89 0.45
N CYS A 206 -16.85 2.57 -0.74
CA CYS A 206 -17.87 3.39 -1.40
C CYS A 206 -19.28 3.12 -0.85
N TYR A 207 -20.26 3.94 -1.24
CA TYR A 207 -21.66 3.83 -0.76
C TYR A 207 -22.50 2.78 -1.47
N GLU A 208 -21.97 2.12 -2.50
CA GLU A 208 -22.70 1.10 -3.26
C GLU A 208 -22.79 -0.19 -2.47
N THR A 209 -23.97 -0.80 -2.46
CA THR A 209 -24.18 -2.12 -1.89
C THR A 209 -23.93 -3.21 -2.94
N GLY A 210 -23.24 -4.29 -2.56
CA GLY A 210 -22.84 -5.37 -3.48
C GLY A 210 -21.63 -4.98 -4.34
N LEU A 211 -21.51 -5.62 -5.52
CA LEU A 211 -20.40 -5.34 -6.43
C LEU A 211 -20.55 -3.96 -7.05
N CYS A 212 -19.66 -3.06 -6.71
CA CYS A 212 -19.57 -1.71 -7.30
C CYS A 212 -18.58 -1.67 -8.47
N LYS A 213 -18.55 -0.54 -9.19
CA LYS A 213 -17.58 -0.30 -10.29
C LYS A 213 -16.13 -0.42 -9.86
N HIS A 214 -15.80 -0.03 -8.61
CA HIS A 214 -14.44 -0.12 -8.08
C HIS A 214 -14.03 -1.59 -7.86
N GLY A 215 -14.91 -2.39 -7.25
CA GLY A 215 -14.70 -3.83 -7.09
C GLY A 215 -14.60 -4.54 -8.43
N ALA A 216 -15.46 -4.19 -9.42
CA ALA A 216 -15.38 -4.74 -10.77
C ALA A 216 -14.05 -4.41 -11.46
N ALA A 217 -13.55 -3.19 -11.33
CA ALA A 217 -12.23 -2.82 -11.85
C ALA A 217 -11.10 -3.61 -11.21
N VAL A 218 -11.18 -3.84 -9.88
CA VAL A 218 -10.19 -4.66 -9.15
C VAL A 218 -10.21 -6.10 -9.62
N LEU A 219 -11.39 -6.71 -9.84
CA LEU A 219 -11.48 -8.08 -10.37
C LEU A 219 -10.83 -8.21 -11.75
N LEU A 220 -11.04 -7.23 -12.64
CA LEU A 220 -10.42 -7.21 -13.96
C LEU A 220 -8.90 -7.04 -13.87
N GLN A 221 -8.43 -6.10 -13.05
CA GLN A 221 -7.00 -5.86 -12.86
C GLN A 221 -6.31 -7.05 -12.20
N LEU A 222 -6.95 -7.69 -11.21
CA LEU A 222 -6.42 -8.87 -10.53
C LEU A 222 -6.23 -10.00 -11.53
N ARG A 223 -7.25 -10.30 -12.34
CA ARG A 223 -7.18 -11.33 -13.38
C ARG A 223 -6.00 -11.07 -14.32
N GLU A 224 -5.93 -9.88 -14.92
CA GLU A 224 -4.83 -9.51 -15.84
C GLU A 224 -3.45 -9.64 -15.16
N THR A 225 -3.34 -9.16 -13.92
CA THR A 225 -2.06 -9.19 -13.20
C THR A 225 -1.62 -10.63 -12.93
N LEU A 226 -2.54 -11.49 -12.49
CA LEU A 226 -2.25 -12.91 -12.23
C LEU A 226 -1.90 -13.66 -13.53
N GLU A 227 -2.62 -13.43 -14.63
CA GLU A 227 -2.32 -14.01 -15.95
C GLU A 227 -0.89 -13.65 -16.37
N LYS A 228 -0.50 -12.39 -16.26
CA LYS A 228 0.85 -11.94 -16.61
C LYS A 228 1.94 -12.45 -15.68
N ILE A 229 1.68 -12.52 -14.36
CA ILE A 229 2.61 -13.10 -13.41
C ILE A 229 2.81 -14.59 -13.73
N HIS A 230 1.74 -15.31 -14.00
CA HIS A 230 1.84 -16.73 -14.37
C HIS A 230 2.58 -16.96 -15.71
N GLU A 231 2.39 -16.08 -16.68
CA GLU A 231 3.10 -16.14 -17.97
C GLU A 231 4.61 -15.94 -17.82
N HIS A 232 5.04 -14.99 -16.99
CA HIS A 232 6.45 -14.59 -16.90
C HIS A 232 7.19 -15.22 -15.73
N TRP A 233 6.49 -15.51 -14.61
CA TRP A 233 7.05 -16.07 -13.36
C TRP A 233 6.13 -17.13 -12.77
N PRO A 234 5.95 -18.28 -13.45
CA PRO A 234 4.93 -19.29 -13.07
C PRO A 234 5.09 -19.83 -11.63
N ASP A 235 6.31 -19.88 -11.12
CA ASP A 235 6.61 -20.42 -9.80
C ASP A 235 6.54 -19.37 -8.68
N ALA A 236 6.55 -18.09 -9.01
CA ALA A 236 6.68 -17.03 -8.02
C ALA A 236 5.51 -16.93 -7.02
N LEU A 237 4.27 -17.24 -7.46
CA LEU A 237 3.11 -17.27 -6.58
C LEU A 237 2.96 -18.59 -5.82
N ALA A 238 3.61 -19.66 -6.29
CA ALA A 238 3.53 -20.96 -5.66
C ALA A 238 4.36 -21.06 -4.37
N GLU A 239 5.47 -20.30 -4.28
CA GLU A 239 6.36 -20.33 -3.12
C GLU A 239 5.87 -19.44 -1.98
N ASP A 240 5.55 -18.17 -2.26
CA ASP A 240 5.23 -17.17 -1.23
C ASP A 240 3.78 -16.67 -1.24
N GLY A 241 3.03 -16.92 -2.32
CA GLY A 241 1.64 -16.46 -2.46
C GLY A 241 1.50 -14.93 -2.37
N TYR A 242 2.57 -14.18 -2.69
CA TYR A 242 2.62 -12.73 -2.55
C TYR A 242 2.89 -12.03 -3.88
N PHE A 243 2.16 -10.97 -4.13
CA PHE A 243 2.55 -9.91 -5.04
C PHE A 243 1.97 -8.56 -4.61
N ALA A 244 2.62 -7.47 -5.03
CA ALA A 244 2.04 -6.14 -4.97
C ALA A 244 2.28 -5.42 -6.30
N ALA A 245 1.25 -4.78 -6.82
CA ALA A 245 1.25 -3.99 -8.03
C ALA A 245 0.87 -2.54 -7.72
N VAL A 246 1.60 -1.58 -8.25
CA VAL A 246 1.32 -0.15 -8.08
C VAL A 246 1.38 0.55 -9.44
N SER A 247 0.48 1.51 -9.68
CA SER A 247 0.52 2.26 -10.95
C SER A 247 1.84 3.04 -11.06
N LYS A 248 2.45 3.02 -12.27
CA LYS A 248 3.72 3.72 -12.54
C LYS A 248 3.66 5.20 -12.22
N SER A 249 2.52 5.85 -12.52
CA SER A 249 2.32 7.28 -12.25
C SER A 249 2.30 7.59 -10.75
N ALA A 250 1.57 6.79 -9.95
CA ALA A 250 1.53 6.95 -8.51
C ALA A 250 2.90 6.67 -7.90
N PHE A 251 3.53 5.57 -8.28
CA PHE A 251 4.85 5.20 -7.80
C PHE A 251 5.88 6.30 -8.06
N SER A 252 5.97 6.79 -9.31
CA SER A 252 6.87 7.87 -9.68
C SER A 252 6.60 9.14 -8.86
N PHE A 253 5.34 9.56 -8.74
CA PHE A 253 4.98 10.76 -7.97
C PHE A 253 5.45 10.68 -6.51
N PHE A 254 5.24 9.53 -5.85
CA PHE A 254 5.59 9.41 -4.43
C PHE A 254 7.08 9.18 -4.19
N THR A 255 7.78 8.46 -5.06
CA THR A 255 9.19 8.12 -4.85
C THR A 255 10.16 9.21 -5.31
N THR A 256 9.87 9.93 -6.39
CA THR A 256 10.75 10.99 -6.90
C THR A 256 10.73 12.27 -6.06
N SER A 257 9.64 12.54 -5.35
CA SER A 257 9.50 13.73 -4.50
C SER A 257 10.08 13.54 -3.08
N SER A 258 10.76 12.42 -2.82
CA SER A 258 11.33 12.11 -1.50
C SER A 258 12.72 12.74 -1.34
N SER A 259 12.99 13.30 -0.15
CA SER A 259 14.32 13.75 0.25
C SER A 259 15.32 12.59 0.47
N LYS A 260 14.79 11.36 0.64
CA LYS A 260 15.59 10.13 0.74
C LYS A 260 15.47 9.37 -0.58
N PRO A 261 16.57 9.13 -1.33
CA PRO A 261 16.50 8.45 -2.61
C PRO A 261 15.97 7.02 -2.42
N ALA A 262 14.97 6.65 -3.21
CA ALA A 262 14.54 5.26 -3.33
C ALA A 262 15.64 4.45 -4.03
N SER A 263 15.96 3.27 -3.52
CA SER A 263 16.85 2.32 -4.17
C SER A 263 15.99 1.26 -4.85
N ILE A 264 15.83 1.39 -6.17
CA ILE A 264 14.92 0.54 -6.96
C ILE A 264 15.75 -0.15 -8.04
N THR A 265 15.59 -1.47 -8.15
CA THR A 265 16.04 -2.23 -9.30
C THR A 265 14.83 -2.45 -10.22
N LEU A 266 14.90 -1.96 -11.46
CA LEU A 266 13.92 -2.24 -12.51
C LEU A 266 14.48 -3.37 -13.37
N THR A 267 13.71 -4.41 -13.52
CA THR A 267 14.04 -5.57 -14.38
C THR A 267 12.95 -5.76 -15.41
#